data_3e1244805a1821ce96da126e23f659ac
#
_entry.id   3e1244805a1821ce96da126e23f659ac
#
_cell.length_a   1.000
_cell.length_b   1.000
_cell.length_c   1.000
_cell.angle_alpha   90.00
_cell.angle_beta   90.00
_cell.angle_gamma   90.00
#
_symmetry.space_group_name_H-M   'P 1'
#
loop_
_entity.id
_entity.type
_entity.pdbx_description
1 polymer ?
#
loop_
_entity_poly.entity_id
_entity_poly.type
_entity_poly.pdbx_seq_one_letter_code
_entity_poly.pdbx_strand_id
1 'polypeptide(L)'
;MIKKAQLIIAGTLVTATLAFAGQAILGGKRVKPVDTVTKKEISKEEAAKLETIDLGAGCFWCIEAVLERVKGVRSVESGYMGGKTKNPTYKDITTGTTGHAEIVRVKFDPKELP
;
A
#
# COMPACT_ATOMS: atom_id res chain seq x y z
N MET A 1 61.21 16.33 -40.05
CA MET A 1 60.13 16.63 -39.05
C MET A 1 58.79 16.54 -39.79
N ILE A 2 58.06 15.46 -39.66
CA ILE A 2 56.84 15.21 -40.41
C ILE A 2 55.68 15.34 -39.42
N LYS A 3 54.83 16.38 -39.58
CA LYS A 3 53.63 16.58 -38.78
C LYS A 3 52.53 15.68 -39.32
N LYS A 4 52.09 14.78 -38.47
CA LYS A 4 50.91 13.91 -38.76
C LYS A 4 49.65 14.74 -38.65
N ALA A 5 48.91 14.86 -39.76
CA ALA A 5 47.54 15.39 -39.77
C ALA A 5 46.59 14.33 -39.24
N GLN A 6 45.82 14.62 -38.21
CA GLN A 6 44.76 13.81 -37.69
C GLN A 6 43.45 14.10 -38.44
N LEU A 7 42.96 13.13 -39.17
CA LEU A 7 41.70 13.20 -39.86
C LEU A 7 40.58 12.86 -38.86
N ILE A 8 39.73 13.80 -38.51
CA ILE A 8 38.56 13.62 -37.65
C ILE A 8 37.41 13.24 -38.57
N ILE A 9 37.03 11.97 -38.54
CA ILE A 9 35.81 11.50 -39.21
C ILE A 9 34.67 11.69 -38.21
N ALA A 10 33.83 12.72 -38.42
CA ALA A 10 32.59 12.91 -37.73
C ALA A 10 31.55 11.95 -38.30
N GLY A 11 31.42 10.81 -37.67
CA GLY A 11 30.31 9.87 -37.95
C GLY A 11 29.04 10.29 -37.23
N THR A 12 28.12 10.95 -37.93
CA THR A 12 26.77 11.20 -37.41
C THR A 12 25.98 9.90 -37.46
N LEU A 13 25.87 9.24 -36.31
CA LEU A 13 25.00 8.08 -36.13
C LEU A 13 23.56 8.59 -35.95
N VAL A 14 22.79 8.60 -37.01
CA VAL A 14 21.33 8.85 -36.94
C VAL A 14 20.66 7.59 -36.44
N THR A 15 20.39 7.51 -35.14
CA THR A 15 19.55 6.48 -34.58
C THR A 15 18.08 6.89 -34.79
N ALA A 16 17.46 6.31 -35.81
CA ALA A 16 16.01 6.41 -35.98
C ALA A 16 15.33 5.57 -34.89
N THR A 17 14.89 6.24 -33.83
CA THR A 17 13.98 5.63 -32.85
C THR A 17 12.61 5.52 -33.50
N LEU A 18 12.24 4.29 -33.92
CA LEU A 18 10.86 3.98 -34.27
C LEU A 18 9.99 4.15 -33.00
N ALA A 19 9.29 5.27 -32.90
CA ALA A 19 8.20 5.43 -31.96
C ALA A 19 7.06 4.51 -32.39
N PHE A 20 6.92 3.37 -31.72
CA PHE A 20 5.79 2.48 -31.88
C PHE A 20 4.59 3.15 -31.18
N ALA A 21 3.88 3.99 -31.91
CA ALA A 21 2.59 4.52 -31.48
C ALA A 21 1.56 3.38 -31.53
N GLY A 22 1.51 2.57 -30.47
CA GLY A 22 0.44 1.62 -30.25
C GLY A 22 -0.84 2.39 -29.95
N GLN A 23 -1.65 2.67 -30.99
CA GLN A 23 -3.02 3.14 -30.80
C GLN A 23 -3.84 1.98 -30.21
N ALA A 24 -4.01 2.00 -28.88
CA ALA A 24 -5.00 1.16 -28.22
C ALA A 24 -6.40 1.71 -28.53
N ILE A 25 -7.05 1.12 -29.53
CA ILE A 25 -8.47 1.31 -29.81
C ILE A 25 -9.25 0.49 -28.78
N LEU A 26 -9.57 1.05 -27.65
CA LEU A 26 -10.68 0.62 -26.80
C LEU A 26 -11.16 1.84 -26.04
N GLY A 27 -12.35 2.32 -26.38
CA GLY A 27 -13.04 3.42 -25.72
C GLY A 27 -13.49 3.09 -24.29
N GLY A 28 -12.58 2.62 -23.45
CA GLY A 28 -12.77 2.50 -22.02
C GLY A 28 -12.61 3.87 -21.39
N LYS A 29 -13.64 4.36 -20.70
CA LYS A 29 -13.52 5.54 -19.84
C LYS A 29 -12.30 5.30 -18.94
N ARG A 30 -11.30 6.17 -19.05
CA ARG A 30 -10.11 6.12 -18.19
C ARG A 30 -10.56 6.20 -16.74
N VAL A 31 -10.50 5.08 -16.04
CA VAL A 31 -10.76 5.07 -14.60
C VAL A 31 -9.71 6.01 -13.99
N LYS A 32 -10.17 7.08 -13.35
CA LYS A 32 -9.27 7.95 -12.59
C LYS A 32 -8.56 7.07 -11.56
N PRO A 33 -7.24 7.24 -11.34
CA PRO A 33 -6.59 6.59 -10.22
C PRO A 33 -7.41 6.90 -8.98
N VAL A 34 -7.76 5.86 -8.22
CA VAL A 34 -8.34 6.05 -6.88
C VAL A 34 -7.29 6.86 -6.12
N ASP A 35 -7.68 8.07 -5.74
CA ASP A 35 -6.80 8.91 -4.93
C ASP A 35 -6.32 8.05 -3.77
N THR A 36 -5.01 7.93 -3.66
CA THR A 36 -4.36 7.20 -2.58
C THR A 36 -4.98 7.70 -1.30
N VAL A 37 -5.65 6.81 -0.54
CA VAL A 37 -6.25 7.17 0.75
C VAL A 37 -5.09 7.61 1.61
N THR A 38 -4.84 8.91 1.63
CA THR A 38 -3.86 9.51 2.53
C THR A 38 -4.38 9.22 3.93
N LYS A 39 -3.67 8.39 4.67
CA LYS A 39 -3.93 8.11 6.07
C LYS A 39 -3.97 9.46 6.79
N LYS A 40 -5.18 9.98 7.02
CA LYS A 40 -5.40 11.29 7.63
C LYS A 40 -4.83 11.21 9.05
N GLU A 41 -3.89 12.07 9.36
CA GLU A 41 -3.40 12.19 10.74
C GLU A 41 -4.58 12.58 11.64
N ILE A 42 -4.85 11.73 12.63
CA ILE A 42 -5.94 11.93 13.59
C ILE A 42 -5.41 12.88 14.67
N SER A 43 -6.10 14.01 14.89
CA SER A 43 -5.74 14.94 15.98
C SER A 43 -5.91 14.27 17.36
N LYS A 44 -5.22 14.79 18.38
CA LYS A 44 -5.34 14.24 19.74
C LYS A 44 -6.77 14.34 20.28
N GLU A 45 -7.47 15.41 19.93
CA GLU A 45 -8.86 15.63 20.32
C GLU A 45 -9.82 14.68 19.61
N GLU A 46 -9.54 14.34 18.35
CA GLU A 46 -10.30 13.36 17.59
C GLU A 46 -10.02 11.96 18.14
N ALA A 47 -8.76 11.63 18.38
CA ALA A 47 -8.35 10.32 18.91
C ALA A 47 -9.01 10.00 20.27
N ALA A 48 -9.23 11.02 21.11
CA ALA A 48 -9.86 10.84 22.42
C ALA A 48 -11.36 10.49 22.35
N LYS A 49 -11.99 10.67 21.18
CA LYS A 49 -13.41 10.37 20.95
C LYS A 49 -13.64 9.05 20.24
N LEU A 50 -12.57 8.41 19.79
CA LEU A 50 -12.65 7.14 19.06
C LEU A 50 -12.75 5.97 20.03
N GLU A 51 -13.56 5.02 19.67
CA GLU A 51 -13.55 3.69 20.28
C GLU A 51 -12.62 2.75 19.54
N THR A 52 -12.19 1.72 20.24
CA THR A 52 -11.27 0.71 19.68
C THR A 52 -11.86 -0.68 19.85
N ILE A 53 -11.83 -1.47 18.77
CA ILE A 53 -12.21 -2.88 18.80
C ILE A 53 -11.14 -3.71 18.10
N ASP A 54 -10.87 -4.90 18.62
CA ASP A 54 -9.97 -5.89 18.01
C ASP A 54 -10.82 -7.01 17.42
N LEU A 55 -10.66 -7.27 16.12
CA LEU A 55 -11.45 -8.24 15.36
C LEU A 55 -10.55 -9.33 14.76
N GLY A 56 -10.91 -10.59 14.98
CA GLY A 56 -10.30 -11.74 14.31
C GLY A 56 -11.27 -12.31 13.28
N ALA A 57 -10.90 -12.30 12.01
CA ALA A 57 -11.77 -12.72 10.93
C ALA A 57 -11.03 -13.33 9.73
N GLY A 58 -10.11 -14.25 9.97
CA GLY A 58 -9.29 -14.87 8.92
C GLY A 58 -8.16 -13.97 8.47
N CYS A 59 -7.90 -13.89 7.16
CA CYS A 59 -6.80 -13.10 6.62
C CYS A 59 -6.92 -11.62 7.00
N PHE A 60 -6.07 -11.16 7.91
CA PHE A 60 -6.12 -9.79 8.45
C PHE A 60 -5.88 -8.71 7.39
N TRP A 61 -5.04 -8.92 6.37
CA TRP A 61 -4.86 -7.96 5.27
C TRP A 61 -6.12 -7.72 4.46
N CYS A 62 -6.94 -8.78 4.26
CA CYS A 62 -8.20 -8.66 3.56
C CYS A 62 -9.20 -7.84 4.38
N ILE A 63 -9.24 -8.09 5.68
CA ILE A 63 -10.14 -7.40 6.61
C ILE A 63 -9.72 -5.94 6.76
N GLU A 64 -8.43 -5.63 6.90
CA GLU A 64 -7.89 -4.29 6.91
C GLU A 64 -8.33 -3.50 5.68
N ALA A 65 -8.10 -4.05 4.47
CA ALA A 65 -8.46 -3.41 3.22
C ALA A 65 -9.97 -3.13 3.06
N VAL A 66 -10.83 -3.93 3.67
CA VAL A 66 -12.29 -3.71 3.67
C VAL A 66 -12.67 -2.66 4.69
N LEU A 67 -12.18 -2.77 5.92
CA LEU A 67 -12.56 -1.90 7.02
C LEU A 67 -12.07 -0.45 6.85
N GLU A 68 -10.95 -0.24 6.19
CA GLU A 68 -10.47 1.11 5.84
C GLU A 68 -11.46 1.90 4.97
N ARG A 69 -12.39 1.22 4.30
CA ARG A 69 -13.41 1.84 3.44
C ARG A 69 -14.73 2.08 4.15
N VAL A 70 -14.86 1.63 5.39
CA VAL A 70 -16.09 1.78 6.17
C VAL A 70 -16.19 3.20 6.71
N LYS A 71 -17.32 3.85 6.45
CA LYS A 71 -17.58 5.18 7.01
C LYS A 71 -17.58 5.11 8.54
N GLY A 72 -16.93 6.07 9.18
CA GLY A 72 -16.79 6.08 10.64
C GLY A 72 -15.50 5.41 11.14
N VAL A 73 -14.86 4.56 10.35
CA VAL A 73 -13.54 4.01 10.66
C VAL A 73 -12.46 5.07 10.40
N ARG A 74 -11.56 5.24 11.36
CA ARG A 74 -10.47 6.23 11.29
C ARG A 74 -9.11 5.60 11.14
N SER A 75 -8.90 4.40 11.66
CA SER A 75 -7.68 3.64 11.45
C SER A 75 -7.94 2.15 11.60
N VAL A 76 -7.24 1.37 10.80
CA VAL A 76 -7.18 -0.09 10.91
C VAL A 76 -5.71 -0.49 10.97
N GLU A 77 -5.37 -1.43 11.82
CA GLU A 77 -4.00 -1.90 12.01
C GLU A 77 -4.00 -3.41 12.20
N SER A 78 -3.31 -4.12 11.31
CA SER A 78 -3.14 -5.57 11.39
C SER A 78 -2.12 -5.94 12.46
N GLY A 79 -2.38 -7.02 13.19
CA GLY A 79 -1.50 -7.46 14.26
C GLY A 79 -1.82 -8.87 14.75
N TYR A 80 -1.19 -9.25 15.86
CA TYR A 80 -1.33 -10.58 16.45
C TYR A 80 -1.70 -10.49 17.94
N MET A 81 -2.60 -11.33 18.38
CA MET A 81 -3.09 -11.32 19.75
C MET A 81 -3.30 -12.73 20.32
N GLY A 82 -3.21 -12.86 21.65
CA GLY A 82 -3.58 -14.07 22.41
C GLY A 82 -2.46 -15.08 22.64
N GLY A 83 -1.37 -14.99 21.90
CA GLY A 83 -0.26 -15.95 22.02
C GLY A 83 0.76 -15.61 23.12
N LYS A 84 1.75 -16.49 23.27
CA LYS A 84 2.81 -16.38 24.29
C LYS A 84 4.14 -15.84 23.74
N THR A 85 4.36 -15.94 22.45
CA THR A 85 5.59 -15.49 21.78
C THR A 85 5.66 -13.97 21.78
N LYS A 86 6.76 -13.39 22.28
CA LYS A 86 6.96 -11.94 22.24
C LYS A 86 7.38 -11.50 20.84
N ASN A 87 6.74 -10.44 20.34
CA ASN A 87 7.01 -9.84 19.02
C ASN A 87 7.10 -10.88 17.87
N PRO A 88 6.05 -11.69 17.67
CA PRO A 88 6.08 -12.72 16.65
C PRO A 88 6.14 -12.08 15.25
N THR A 89 6.90 -12.72 14.37
CA THR A 89 6.88 -12.41 12.96
C THR A 89 5.74 -13.17 12.26
N TYR A 90 5.38 -12.75 11.06
CA TYR A 90 4.41 -13.48 10.24
C TYR A 90 4.81 -14.95 10.03
N LYS A 91 6.11 -15.20 9.81
CA LYS A 91 6.64 -16.55 9.68
C LYS A 91 6.42 -17.40 10.92
N ASP A 92 6.56 -16.80 12.10
CA ASP A 92 6.30 -17.52 13.38
C ASP A 92 4.82 -17.88 13.51
N ILE A 93 3.92 -16.96 13.13
CA ILE A 93 2.47 -17.19 13.18
C ILE A 93 2.07 -18.34 12.26
N THR A 94 2.62 -18.42 11.05
CA THR A 94 2.28 -19.47 10.07
C THR A 94 2.67 -20.88 10.53
N THR A 95 3.50 -21.02 11.56
CA THR A 95 3.81 -22.33 12.18
C THR A 95 2.64 -22.89 13.00
N GLY A 96 1.70 -22.04 13.40
CA GLY A 96 0.60 -22.41 14.31
C GLY A 96 1.01 -22.66 15.75
N THR A 97 2.28 -22.50 16.11
CA THR A 97 2.81 -22.86 17.45
C THR A 97 2.86 -21.68 18.42
N THR A 98 2.71 -20.45 17.96
CA THR A 98 2.80 -19.23 18.78
C THR A 98 1.60 -19.03 19.69
N GLY A 99 0.45 -19.62 19.34
CA GLY A 99 -0.83 -19.39 20.00
C GLY A 99 -1.46 -18.03 19.70
N HIS A 100 -0.84 -17.21 18.83
CA HIS A 100 -1.42 -15.96 18.37
C HIS A 100 -2.44 -16.18 17.26
N ALA A 101 -3.48 -15.35 17.27
CA ALA A 101 -4.40 -15.18 16.14
C ALA A 101 -4.06 -13.89 15.37
N GLU A 102 -4.32 -13.88 14.08
CA GLU A 102 -4.36 -12.66 13.27
C GLU A 102 -5.56 -11.82 13.69
N ILE A 103 -5.35 -10.55 13.97
CA ILE A 103 -6.41 -9.59 14.31
C ILE A 103 -6.20 -8.28 13.56
N VAL A 104 -7.28 -7.52 13.43
CA VAL A 104 -7.21 -6.11 13.07
C VAL A 104 -7.71 -5.26 14.23
N ARG A 105 -6.95 -4.23 14.57
CA ARG A 105 -7.37 -3.20 15.54
C ARG A 105 -8.00 -2.06 14.79
N VAL A 106 -9.24 -1.78 15.09
CA VAL A 106 -10.05 -0.76 14.43
C VAL A 106 -10.32 0.38 15.40
N LYS A 107 -10.02 1.61 15.00
CA LYS A 107 -10.46 2.82 15.70
C LYS A 107 -11.56 3.47 14.90
N PHE A 108 -12.69 3.72 15.52
CA PHE A 108 -13.89 4.24 14.86
C PHE A 108 -14.59 5.31 15.69
N ASP A 109 -15.35 6.15 15.02
CA ASP A 109 -16.21 7.12 15.65
C ASP A 109 -17.57 6.47 15.99
N PRO A 110 -17.90 6.30 17.30
CA PRO A 110 -19.14 5.63 17.70
C PRO A 110 -20.41 6.42 17.34
N LYS A 111 -20.28 7.67 16.90
CA LYS A 111 -21.41 8.45 16.40
C LYS A 111 -21.73 8.17 14.94
N GLU A 112 -20.73 7.74 14.17
CA GLU A 112 -20.89 7.41 12.76
C GLU A 112 -21.06 5.90 12.54
N LEU A 113 -20.52 5.08 13.43
CA LEU A 113 -20.57 3.63 13.41
C LEU A 113 -21.00 3.14 14.80
N PRO A 114 -22.32 3.09 15.07
CA PRO A 114 -22.87 2.66 16.34
C PRO A 114 -22.81 1.14 16.55
#